data_b354eb0dec583761db244e93f5091e6b
#
_entry.id   b354eb0dec583761db244e93f5091e6b
#
_cell.length_a   1.000
_cell.length_b   1.000
_cell.length_c   1.000
_cell.angle_alpha   90.00
_cell.angle_beta   90.00
_cell.angle_gamma   90.00
#
_symmetry.space_group_name_H-M   'P 1'
#
loop_
_entity.id
_entity.type
_entity.pdbx_description
1 polymer ?
#
loop_
_entity_poly.entity_id
_entity_poly.type
_entity_poly.pdbx_seq_one_letter_code
_entity_poly.pdbx_strand_id
1 'polypeptide(L)'
;MNDSDDAATQTPSPARTTANPEPETTIGRVFEVPDTMTAPPRTDGEVPDYVRTLGLPGLADIHVHFLPQNVLDKVWEYFDNAAENYGRDWPINYRFDDDTRLNIVRELGLRTIPALTYPHKPGMAAWLNEWNAEFAAAHDDVIHCGTLYAEPESADYVPKALAAGAKLFKIHVQVGVFSPDDEVLDPAWKTLEEAGVPIVIHAGSAPLPGTYTGPQAVANVLERFPKLKFVIAHMGMPEYDEFADLAEKFDNVFLDTTMFASGYFSSPAEVTPAYRERLAKLQDKIILGSDFPNIPYPYVDQISGLAALGLGDDWMRSVLWTNGAKVLGLD
;
A
#
# COMPACT_ATOMS: atom_id res chain seq x y z
N MET A 1 -11.69 -42.21 -47.25
CA MET A 1 -11.52 -41.08 -48.19
C MET A 1 -11.43 -39.85 -47.30
N ASN A 2 -10.23 -39.43 -47.16
CA ASN A 2 -9.66 -38.16 -46.75
C ASN A 2 -10.55 -37.16 -46.01
N ASP A 3 -10.27 -37.05 -44.73
CA ASP A 3 -10.48 -35.83 -43.95
C ASP A 3 -9.09 -35.25 -43.67
N SER A 4 -8.86 -34.08 -44.18
CA SER A 4 -7.66 -33.27 -43.96
C SER A 4 -7.86 -32.38 -42.77
N ASP A 5 -7.12 -32.67 -41.70
CA ASP A 5 -6.92 -31.79 -40.53
C ASP A 5 -6.19 -30.51 -40.95
N ASP A 6 -6.88 -29.38 -40.80
CA ASP A 6 -6.29 -28.05 -40.92
C ASP A 6 -6.08 -27.48 -39.50
N ALA A 7 -4.93 -27.82 -38.90
CA ALA A 7 -4.49 -27.26 -37.63
C ALA A 7 -3.87 -25.88 -37.89
N ALA A 8 -4.68 -24.85 -37.77
CA ALA A 8 -4.20 -23.46 -37.75
C ALA A 8 -3.32 -23.22 -36.54
N THR A 9 -2.01 -23.18 -36.74
CA THR A 9 -1.02 -22.69 -35.79
C THR A 9 -1.22 -21.21 -35.53
N GLN A 10 -1.86 -20.90 -34.40
CA GLN A 10 -1.87 -19.52 -33.86
C GLN A 10 -0.46 -19.21 -33.37
N THR A 11 0.25 -18.37 -34.09
CA THR A 11 1.45 -17.68 -33.60
C THR A 11 1.07 -16.76 -32.45
N PRO A 12 1.75 -16.83 -31.30
CA PRO A 12 1.50 -15.88 -30.22
C PRO A 12 1.86 -14.48 -30.69
N SER A 13 0.93 -13.56 -30.50
CA SER A 13 1.13 -12.14 -30.73
C SER A 13 2.30 -11.65 -29.84
N PRO A 14 3.27 -10.88 -30.37
CA PRO A 14 4.37 -10.41 -29.56
C PRO A 14 3.82 -9.49 -28.46
N ALA A 15 4.17 -9.80 -27.20
CA ALA A 15 3.92 -8.93 -26.07
C ALA A 15 4.41 -7.52 -26.42
N ARG A 16 3.51 -6.53 -26.35
CA ARG A 16 3.89 -5.11 -26.44
C ARG A 16 4.71 -4.78 -25.20
N THR A 17 6.01 -4.90 -25.29
CA THR A 17 6.94 -4.20 -24.42
C THR A 17 6.86 -2.71 -24.77
N THR A 18 5.90 -2.01 -24.23
CA THR A 18 6.00 -0.55 -24.13
C THR A 18 7.04 -0.32 -23.04
N ALA A 19 8.24 0.09 -23.42
CA ALA A 19 9.22 0.58 -22.46
C ALA A 19 8.55 1.74 -21.71
N ASN A 20 8.33 1.57 -20.40
CA ASN A 20 7.86 2.65 -19.56
C ASN A 20 8.98 3.70 -19.47
N PRO A 21 8.68 4.99 -19.34
CA PRO A 21 9.69 6.02 -19.19
C PRO A 21 10.54 5.75 -17.95
N GLU A 22 11.83 6.07 -18.02
CA GLU A 22 12.69 6.07 -16.85
C GLU A 22 12.15 7.04 -15.78
N PRO A 23 12.41 6.80 -14.48
CA PRO A 23 11.88 7.64 -13.38
C PRO A 23 12.13 9.14 -13.57
N GLU A 24 13.30 9.52 -14.10
CA GLU A 24 13.67 10.91 -14.36
C GLU A 24 12.77 11.62 -15.40
N THR A 25 12.11 10.88 -16.27
CA THR A 25 11.23 11.41 -17.32
C THR A 25 9.76 11.36 -16.97
N THR A 26 9.41 10.73 -15.85
CA THR A 26 8.02 10.61 -15.41
C THR A 26 7.56 11.93 -14.80
N ILE A 27 6.69 12.65 -15.53
CA ILE A 27 6.18 13.97 -15.14
C ILE A 27 4.86 13.80 -14.41
N GLY A 28 4.80 14.31 -13.17
CA GLY A 28 3.61 14.33 -12.35
C GLY A 28 2.66 15.49 -12.66
N ARG A 29 1.54 15.46 -11.96
CA ARG A 29 0.57 16.57 -11.97
C ARG A 29 1.15 17.81 -11.28
N VAL A 30 0.75 18.96 -11.74
CA VAL A 30 1.10 20.23 -11.10
C VAL A 30 -0.01 20.63 -10.15
N PHE A 31 0.32 20.70 -8.87
CA PHE A 31 -0.57 21.18 -7.81
C PHE A 31 -0.06 22.51 -7.26
N GLU A 32 -0.96 23.39 -6.89
CA GLU A 32 -0.61 24.65 -6.21
C GLU A 32 -0.32 24.39 -4.73
N VAL A 33 0.79 24.95 -4.25
CA VAL A 33 1.18 24.88 -2.83
C VAL A 33 1.42 26.30 -2.31
N PRO A 34 1.23 26.54 -0.99
CA PRO A 34 1.55 27.83 -0.39
C PRO A 34 3.02 28.21 -0.54
N ASP A 35 3.32 29.48 -0.86
CA ASP A 35 4.68 30.01 -0.99
C ASP A 35 5.56 29.83 0.26
N THR A 36 4.94 29.56 1.40
CA THR A 36 5.63 29.33 2.70
C THR A 36 6.16 27.91 2.84
N MET A 37 5.87 27.02 1.90
CA MET A 37 6.29 25.62 1.91
C MET A 37 7.41 25.38 0.91
N THR A 38 8.19 24.33 1.14
CA THR A 38 9.14 23.81 0.16
C THR A 38 8.41 23.41 -1.12
N ALA A 39 8.88 23.90 -2.28
CA ALA A 39 8.26 23.57 -3.57
C ALA A 39 8.29 22.06 -3.81
N PRO A 40 7.15 21.44 -4.15
CA PRO A 40 7.06 20.00 -4.34
C PRO A 40 7.77 19.56 -5.62
N PRO A 41 8.17 18.27 -5.70
CA PRO A 41 8.77 17.70 -6.90
C PRO A 41 7.75 17.63 -8.04
N ARG A 42 8.23 17.63 -9.28
CA ARG A 42 7.43 17.52 -10.51
C ARG A 42 7.64 16.23 -11.27
N THR A 43 8.73 15.54 -10.97
CA THR A 43 9.10 14.25 -11.57
C THR A 43 9.52 13.29 -10.47
N ASP A 44 9.48 11.99 -10.75
CA ASP A 44 9.97 10.97 -9.83
C ASP A 44 11.45 11.19 -9.49
N GLY A 45 12.26 11.61 -10.48
CA GLY A 45 13.68 11.92 -10.29
C GLY A 45 13.95 13.10 -9.34
N GLU A 46 13.00 14.02 -9.15
CA GLU A 46 13.12 15.16 -8.23
C GLU A 46 12.70 14.81 -6.77
N VAL A 47 12.06 13.67 -6.55
CA VAL A 47 11.58 13.25 -5.20
C VAL A 47 12.74 13.19 -4.20
N PRO A 48 13.92 12.60 -4.49
CA PRO A 48 15.02 12.55 -3.54
C PRO A 48 15.56 13.94 -3.15
N ASP A 49 15.58 14.88 -4.09
CA ASP A 49 16.02 16.25 -3.84
C ASP A 49 15.04 17.00 -2.93
N TYR A 50 13.75 16.83 -3.16
CA TYR A 50 12.71 17.37 -2.30
C TYR A 50 12.83 16.82 -0.87
N VAL A 51 13.00 15.51 -0.71
CA VAL A 51 13.19 14.84 0.57
C VAL A 51 14.41 15.40 1.32
N ARG A 52 15.54 15.58 0.61
CA ARG A 52 16.74 16.21 1.18
C ARG A 52 16.52 17.66 1.59
N THR A 53 15.76 18.43 0.80
CA THR A 53 15.43 19.84 1.13
C THR A 53 14.60 19.93 2.40
N LEU A 54 13.71 18.96 2.65
CA LEU A 54 13.00 18.82 3.92
C LEU A 54 13.89 18.36 5.09
N GLY A 55 15.17 18.02 4.84
CA GLY A 55 16.09 17.53 5.87
C GLY A 55 15.86 16.09 6.28
N LEU A 56 15.21 15.29 5.43
CA LEU A 56 14.88 13.88 5.71
C LEU A 56 15.98 12.95 5.19
N PRO A 57 16.22 11.79 5.84
CA PRO A 57 17.18 10.80 5.38
C PRO A 57 16.70 9.98 4.17
N GLY A 58 15.40 10.01 3.89
CA GLY A 58 14.74 9.29 2.82
C GLY A 58 13.23 9.22 3.04
N LEU A 59 12.58 8.28 2.36
CA LEU A 59 11.16 7.98 2.51
C LEU A 59 10.95 6.72 3.35
N ALA A 60 9.89 6.72 4.16
CA ALA A 60 9.39 5.55 4.90
C ALA A 60 7.98 5.20 4.39
N ASP A 61 7.93 4.67 3.17
CA ASP A 61 6.70 4.21 2.54
C ASP A 61 6.31 2.84 3.10
N ILE A 62 5.13 2.78 3.76
CA ILE A 62 4.68 1.55 4.43
C ILE A 62 3.85 0.63 3.51
N HIS A 63 3.51 1.08 2.30
CA HIS A 63 2.57 0.40 1.43
C HIS A 63 3.15 0.18 0.03
N VAL A 64 4.05 -0.79 -0.07
CA VAL A 64 4.69 -1.21 -1.32
C VAL A 64 4.49 -2.71 -1.52
N HIS A 65 4.17 -3.13 -2.74
CA HIS A 65 3.87 -4.52 -3.07
C HIS A 65 4.97 -5.18 -3.89
N PHE A 66 5.39 -6.37 -3.43
CA PHE A 66 6.11 -7.36 -4.22
C PHE A 66 5.38 -8.70 -4.06
N LEU A 67 5.12 -9.36 -5.17
CA LEU A 67 4.31 -10.58 -5.23
C LEU A 67 5.01 -11.63 -6.10
N PRO A 68 4.82 -12.94 -5.83
CA PRO A 68 5.23 -13.97 -6.78
C PRO A 68 4.72 -13.65 -8.18
N GLN A 69 5.56 -13.84 -9.23
CA GLN A 69 5.25 -13.39 -10.59
C GLN A 69 3.89 -13.91 -11.10
N ASN A 70 3.56 -15.17 -10.82
CA ASN A 70 2.28 -15.77 -11.22
C ASN A 70 1.06 -15.13 -10.51
N VAL A 71 1.25 -14.55 -9.33
CA VAL A 71 0.19 -13.78 -8.63
C VAL A 71 0.11 -12.39 -9.23
N LEU A 72 1.26 -11.75 -9.42
CA LEU A 72 1.35 -10.42 -10.01
C LEU A 72 0.74 -10.37 -11.42
N ASP A 73 0.98 -11.38 -12.25
CA ASP A 73 0.38 -11.50 -13.58
C ASP A 73 -1.16 -11.47 -13.50
N LYS A 74 -1.75 -12.15 -12.50
CA LYS A 74 -3.20 -12.16 -12.28
C LYS A 74 -3.72 -10.82 -11.74
N VAL A 75 -2.96 -10.17 -10.89
CA VAL A 75 -3.29 -8.82 -10.39
C VAL A 75 -3.28 -7.84 -11.57
N TRP A 76 -2.29 -7.88 -12.42
CA TRP A 76 -2.21 -7.01 -13.59
C TRP A 76 -3.27 -7.32 -14.65
N GLU A 77 -3.59 -8.59 -14.89
CA GLU A 77 -4.72 -8.99 -15.74
C GLU A 77 -6.06 -8.40 -15.23
N TYR A 78 -6.23 -8.35 -13.90
CA TYR A 78 -7.43 -7.74 -13.28
C TYR A 78 -7.47 -6.23 -13.49
N PHE A 79 -6.34 -5.53 -13.39
CA PHE A 79 -6.22 -4.10 -13.68
C PHE A 79 -6.33 -3.77 -15.16
N ASP A 80 -5.91 -4.66 -16.08
CA ASP A 80 -6.13 -4.49 -17.52
C ASP A 80 -7.63 -4.43 -17.88
N ASN A 81 -8.47 -5.04 -17.05
CA ASN A 81 -9.92 -5.04 -17.18
C ASN A 81 -10.59 -4.03 -16.21
N ALA A 82 -9.86 -3.04 -15.69
CA ALA A 82 -10.36 -2.13 -14.67
C ALA A 82 -11.56 -1.29 -15.13
N ALA A 83 -11.64 -0.94 -16.41
CA ALA A 83 -12.81 -0.24 -16.96
C ALA A 83 -14.11 -1.04 -16.76
N GLU A 84 -14.08 -2.37 -16.93
CA GLU A 84 -15.20 -3.26 -16.66
C GLU A 84 -15.41 -3.49 -15.16
N ASN A 85 -14.30 -3.70 -14.43
CA ASN A 85 -14.32 -4.04 -13.01
C ASN A 85 -14.69 -2.85 -12.12
N TYR A 86 -14.24 -1.64 -12.45
CA TYR A 86 -14.31 -0.45 -11.61
C TYR A 86 -14.98 0.75 -12.28
N GLY A 87 -15.33 0.65 -13.59
CA GLY A 87 -15.85 1.77 -14.37
C GLY A 87 -14.81 2.86 -14.67
N ARG A 88 -13.51 2.54 -14.54
CA ARG A 88 -12.40 3.48 -14.74
C ARG A 88 -11.16 2.73 -15.23
N ASP A 89 -10.44 3.30 -16.21
CA ASP A 89 -9.14 2.77 -16.65
C ASP A 89 -8.11 2.83 -15.53
N TRP A 90 -7.23 1.82 -15.47
CA TRP A 90 -6.17 1.73 -14.46
C TRP A 90 -4.84 1.38 -15.12
N PRO A 91 -4.21 2.33 -15.83
CA PRO A 91 -2.92 2.10 -16.46
C PRO A 91 -1.82 2.05 -15.40
N ILE A 92 -1.26 0.86 -15.13
CA ILE A 92 -0.18 0.70 -14.16
C ILE A 92 1.11 1.30 -14.73
N ASN A 93 1.66 2.30 -14.04
CA ASN A 93 2.87 3.02 -14.47
C ASN A 93 4.16 2.22 -14.29
N TYR A 94 4.25 1.33 -13.30
CA TYR A 94 5.48 0.63 -12.91
C TYR A 94 5.41 -0.87 -13.19
N ARG A 95 4.97 -1.23 -14.40
CA ARG A 95 4.80 -2.61 -14.87
C ARG A 95 6.13 -3.18 -15.38
N PHE A 96 7.04 -3.45 -14.44
CA PHE A 96 8.38 -3.99 -14.69
C PHE A 96 8.62 -5.29 -13.93
N ASP A 97 9.78 -5.92 -14.16
CA ASP A 97 10.29 -7.00 -13.33
C ASP A 97 10.70 -6.51 -11.91
N ASP A 98 10.95 -7.45 -11.01
CA ASP A 98 11.25 -7.15 -9.61
C ASP A 98 12.52 -6.33 -9.45
N ASP A 99 13.58 -6.64 -10.19
CA ASP A 99 14.87 -5.94 -10.11
C ASP A 99 14.73 -4.47 -10.52
N THR A 100 14.02 -4.23 -11.61
CA THR A 100 13.72 -2.87 -12.09
C THR A 100 12.86 -2.11 -11.07
N ARG A 101 11.82 -2.75 -10.51
CA ARG A 101 10.97 -2.12 -9.50
C ARG A 101 11.71 -1.80 -8.20
N LEU A 102 12.59 -2.71 -7.75
CA LEU A 102 13.46 -2.47 -6.60
C LEU A 102 14.38 -1.27 -6.84
N ASN A 103 14.98 -1.17 -8.03
CA ASN A 103 15.83 -0.04 -8.38
C ASN A 103 15.04 1.28 -8.40
N ILE A 104 13.84 1.30 -8.95
CA ILE A 104 12.97 2.49 -8.98
C ILE A 104 12.68 2.98 -7.55
N VAL A 105 12.26 2.12 -6.63
CA VAL A 105 11.95 2.57 -5.26
C VAL A 105 13.19 3.00 -4.48
N ARG A 106 14.38 2.43 -4.78
CA ARG A 106 15.66 2.90 -4.25
C ARG A 106 16.02 4.28 -4.76
N GLU A 107 15.84 4.52 -6.07
CA GLU A 107 16.06 5.81 -6.71
C GLU A 107 15.08 6.88 -6.22
N LEU A 108 13.83 6.53 -5.91
CA LEU A 108 12.85 7.39 -5.24
C LEU A 108 13.26 7.76 -3.81
N GLY A 109 14.21 7.05 -3.23
CA GLY A 109 14.76 7.36 -1.91
C GLY A 109 14.13 6.60 -0.76
N LEU A 110 13.45 5.47 -1.01
CA LEU A 110 12.96 4.60 0.06
C LEU A 110 14.16 4.01 0.84
N ARG A 111 14.10 4.11 2.16
CA ARG A 111 15.16 3.59 3.05
C ARG A 111 14.96 2.12 3.39
N THR A 112 13.72 1.67 3.32
CA THR A 112 13.31 0.28 3.47
C THR A 112 12.14 0.02 2.53
N ILE A 113 12.06 -1.21 2.03
CA ILE A 113 11.08 -1.60 1.01
C ILE A 113 10.20 -2.69 1.60
N PRO A 114 8.97 -2.38 2.05
CA PRO A 114 8.01 -3.41 2.44
C PRO A 114 7.64 -4.28 1.23
N ALA A 115 7.76 -5.61 1.37
CA ALA A 115 7.31 -6.54 0.34
C ALA A 115 5.91 -7.06 0.68
N LEU A 116 4.90 -6.19 0.63
CA LEU A 116 3.55 -6.56 1.01
C LEU A 116 2.93 -7.58 0.06
N THR A 117 2.44 -8.69 0.62
CA THR A 117 1.65 -9.71 -0.06
C THR A 117 0.29 -9.85 0.61
N TYR A 118 -0.70 -10.35 -0.11
CA TYR A 118 -2.03 -10.65 0.44
C TYR A 118 -2.67 -11.84 -0.27
N PRO A 119 -3.35 -12.76 0.46
CA PRO A 119 -3.98 -13.93 -0.11
C PRO A 119 -5.32 -13.58 -0.78
N HIS A 120 -5.60 -14.22 -1.90
CA HIS A 120 -6.84 -14.06 -2.66
C HIS A 120 -7.85 -15.19 -2.36
N LYS A 121 -7.44 -16.20 -1.63
CA LYS A 121 -8.25 -17.39 -1.29
C LYS A 121 -7.66 -18.15 -0.11
N PRO A 122 -8.43 -19.04 0.54
CA PRO A 122 -7.94 -19.92 1.59
C PRO A 122 -6.74 -20.77 1.14
N GLY A 123 -5.86 -21.09 2.09
CA GLY A 123 -4.66 -21.90 1.87
C GLY A 123 -3.51 -21.21 1.11
N MET A 124 -3.63 -19.91 0.81
CA MET A 124 -2.61 -19.17 0.08
C MET A 124 -1.61 -18.44 0.99
N ALA A 125 -2.05 -18.05 2.20
CA ALA A 125 -1.28 -17.19 3.09
C ALA A 125 0.05 -17.82 3.54
N ALA A 126 0.06 -19.08 3.93
CA ALA A 126 1.26 -19.77 4.37
C ALA A 126 2.36 -19.77 3.29
N TRP A 127 1.99 -20.10 2.06
CA TRP A 127 2.90 -20.09 0.92
C TRP A 127 3.42 -18.68 0.60
N LEU A 128 2.58 -17.65 0.68
CA LEU A 128 3.01 -16.27 0.49
C LEU A 128 4.01 -15.82 1.56
N ASN A 129 3.83 -16.27 2.81
CA ASN A 129 4.76 -15.98 3.90
C ASN A 129 6.14 -16.63 3.66
N GLU A 130 6.17 -17.87 3.15
CA GLU A 130 7.42 -18.55 2.79
C GLU A 130 8.14 -17.82 1.65
N TRP A 131 7.41 -17.51 0.58
CA TRP A 131 7.95 -16.75 -0.56
C TRP A 131 8.50 -15.39 -0.11
N ASN A 132 7.78 -14.68 0.77
CA ASN A 132 8.19 -13.36 1.23
C ASN A 132 9.47 -13.41 2.07
N ALA A 133 9.62 -14.44 2.90
CA ALA A 133 10.86 -14.68 3.67
C ALA A 133 12.06 -14.89 2.74
N GLU A 134 11.90 -15.67 1.67
CA GLU A 134 12.93 -15.91 0.66
C GLU A 134 13.28 -14.63 -0.11
N PHE A 135 12.24 -13.88 -0.55
CA PHE A 135 12.43 -12.63 -1.26
C PHE A 135 13.15 -11.58 -0.42
N ALA A 136 12.74 -11.39 0.83
CA ALA A 136 13.39 -10.45 1.74
C ALA A 136 14.83 -10.89 2.10
N ALA A 137 15.11 -12.18 2.22
CA ALA A 137 16.45 -12.68 2.48
C ALA A 137 17.43 -12.45 1.31
N ALA A 138 16.93 -12.24 0.11
CA ALA A 138 17.75 -11.93 -1.07
C ALA A 138 18.13 -10.44 -1.20
N HIS A 139 17.53 -9.56 -0.37
CA HIS A 139 17.67 -8.10 -0.50
C HIS A 139 17.76 -7.45 0.89
N ASP A 140 18.89 -6.87 1.25
CA ASP A 140 19.17 -6.33 2.59
C ASP A 140 18.25 -5.15 3.01
N ASP A 141 17.69 -4.44 2.05
CA ASP A 141 16.81 -3.29 2.23
C ASP A 141 15.31 -3.62 2.17
N VAL A 142 14.97 -4.90 1.90
CA VAL A 142 13.57 -5.36 1.85
C VAL A 142 13.11 -5.84 3.22
N ILE A 143 11.96 -5.32 3.66
CA ILE A 143 11.31 -5.76 4.89
C ILE A 143 10.55 -7.06 4.62
N HIS A 144 10.87 -8.11 5.38
CA HIS A 144 10.06 -9.33 5.40
C HIS A 144 8.67 -9.01 5.93
N CYS A 145 7.66 -9.22 5.09
CA CYS A 145 6.26 -9.00 5.40
C CYS A 145 5.50 -10.33 5.48
N GLY A 146 4.62 -10.43 6.45
CA GLY A 146 3.68 -11.55 6.56
C GLY A 146 2.29 -11.17 6.05
N THR A 147 1.46 -12.20 5.89
CA THR A 147 0.04 -12.04 5.60
C THR A 147 -0.77 -13.14 6.29
N LEU A 148 -2.10 -12.98 6.32
CA LEU A 148 -3.01 -13.97 6.89
C LEU A 148 -4.34 -14.00 6.12
N TYR A 149 -5.07 -15.08 6.28
CA TYR A 149 -6.42 -15.30 5.79
C TYR A 149 -7.32 -15.77 6.93
N ALA A 150 -8.64 -15.56 6.83
CA ALA A 150 -9.59 -16.06 7.81
C ALA A 150 -9.77 -17.58 7.65
N GLU A 151 -8.86 -18.33 8.24
CA GLU A 151 -8.78 -19.79 8.25
C GLU A 151 -8.12 -20.29 9.54
N PRO A 152 -8.45 -21.51 10.03
CA PRO A 152 -7.91 -22.03 11.29
C PRO A 152 -6.37 -22.09 11.30
N GLU A 153 -5.76 -22.35 10.16
CA GLU A 153 -4.30 -22.47 9.96
C GLU A 153 -3.55 -21.15 10.23
N SER A 154 -4.27 -20.02 10.29
CA SER A 154 -3.69 -18.72 10.66
C SER A 154 -3.03 -18.75 12.04
N ALA A 155 -3.57 -19.54 12.97
CA ALA A 155 -3.01 -19.76 14.30
C ALA A 155 -1.61 -20.43 14.26
N ASP A 156 -1.30 -21.16 13.19
CA ASP A 156 -0.04 -21.87 13.03
C ASP A 156 0.98 -21.11 12.19
N TYR A 157 0.57 -20.52 11.06
CA TYR A 157 1.54 -19.88 10.15
C TYR A 157 1.87 -18.43 10.53
N VAL A 158 1.02 -17.71 11.27
CA VAL A 158 1.35 -16.35 11.74
C VAL A 158 2.52 -16.35 12.72
N PRO A 159 2.52 -17.20 13.78
CA PRO A 159 3.71 -17.32 14.64
C PRO A 159 4.97 -17.77 13.90
N LYS A 160 4.84 -18.63 12.87
CA LYS A 160 5.98 -19.07 12.05
C LYS A 160 6.56 -17.91 11.24
N ALA A 161 5.71 -17.08 10.62
CA ALA A 161 6.16 -15.89 9.88
C ALA A 161 6.89 -14.90 10.81
N LEU A 162 6.37 -14.66 12.02
CA LEU A 162 7.04 -13.83 13.03
C LEU A 162 8.39 -14.42 13.44
N ALA A 163 8.47 -15.73 13.70
CA ALA A 163 9.72 -16.41 14.05
C ALA A 163 10.75 -16.39 12.90
N ALA A 164 10.28 -16.35 11.65
CA ALA A 164 11.10 -16.17 10.46
C ALA A 164 11.55 -14.71 10.24
N GLY A 165 11.07 -13.76 11.06
CA GLY A 165 11.50 -12.36 11.03
C GLY A 165 10.55 -11.39 10.37
N ALA A 166 9.29 -11.75 10.13
CA ALA A 166 8.30 -10.82 9.61
C ALA A 166 8.10 -9.63 10.56
N LYS A 167 8.22 -8.41 10.02
CA LYS A 167 8.16 -7.14 10.78
C LYS A 167 6.93 -6.29 10.44
N LEU A 168 6.17 -6.67 9.44
CA LEU A 168 4.98 -5.99 8.97
C LEU A 168 4.03 -7.04 8.40
N PHE A 169 2.73 -6.86 8.58
CA PHE A 169 1.72 -7.73 7.97
C PHE A 169 0.81 -6.93 7.03
N LYS A 170 0.26 -7.60 6.02
CA LYS A 170 -0.77 -7.05 5.13
C LYS A 170 -1.95 -7.97 5.06
N ILE A 171 -3.15 -7.38 5.12
CA ILE A 171 -4.40 -8.06 4.77
C ILE A 171 -5.24 -7.19 3.84
N HIS A 172 -6.04 -7.85 3.01
CA HIS A 172 -6.92 -7.17 2.06
C HIS A 172 -8.33 -7.76 2.16
N VAL A 173 -9.21 -7.07 2.89
CA VAL A 173 -10.57 -7.53 3.20
C VAL A 173 -11.40 -7.76 1.94
N GLN A 174 -11.37 -6.83 0.99
CA GLN A 174 -12.14 -6.92 -0.24
C GLN A 174 -11.68 -8.08 -1.14
N VAL A 175 -10.37 -8.20 -1.40
CA VAL A 175 -9.81 -9.24 -2.28
C VAL A 175 -9.91 -10.62 -1.63
N GLY A 176 -9.66 -10.71 -0.31
CA GLY A 176 -9.77 -11.95 0.43
C GLY A 176 -11.21 -12.41 0.68
N VAL A 177 -12.19 -11.48 0.61
CA VAL A 177 -13.62 -11.73 0.86
C VAL A 177 -13.85 -12.39 2.22
N PHE A 178 -13.25 -11.84 3.27
CA PHE A 178 -13.44 -12.30 4.65
C PHE A 178 -13.60 -11.12 5.61
N SER A 179 -14.27 -11.36 6.74
CA SER A 179 -14.37 -10.36 7.80
C SER A 179 -13.14 -10.37 8.69
N PRO A 180 -12.51 -9.22 8.96
CA PRO A 180 -11.38 -9.17 9.90
C PRO A 180 -11.79 -9.49 11.33
N ASP A 181 -13.07 -9.34 11.70
CA ASP A 181 -13.59 -9.67 13.03
C ASP A 181 -14.13 -11.12 13.17
N ASP A 182 -13.91 -11.96 12.16
CA ASP A 182 -14.18 -13.40 12.29
C ASP A 182 -13.35 -14.00 13.44
N GLU A 183 -14.01 -14.68 14.37
CA GLU A 183 -13.38 -15.25 15.58
C GLU A 183 -12.31 -16.30 15.26
N VAL A 184 -12.31 -16.87 14.06
CA VAL A 184 -11.24 -17.79 13.60
C VAL A 184 -9.88 -17.11 13.57
N LEU A 185 -9.84 -15.77 13.44
CA LEU A 185 -8.63 -14.95 13.45
C LEU A 185 -8.14 -14.56 14.85
N ASP A 186 -8.93 -14.74 15.91
CA ASP A 186 -8.57 -14.32 17.27
C ASP A 186 -7.21 -14.83 17.74
N PRO A 187 -6.81 -16.09 17.49
CA PRO A 187 -5.46 -16.55 17.86
C PRO A 187 -4.34 -15.80 17.11
N ALA A 188 -4.55 -15.46 15.82
CA ALA A 188 -3.61 -14.70 15.02
C ALA A 188 -3.54 -13.26 15.50
N TRP A 189 -4.68 -12.60 15.75
CA TRP A 189 -4.73 -11.24 16.30
C TRP A 189 -4.02 -11.13 17.64
N LYS A 190 -4.26 -12.07 18.55
CA LYS A 190 -3.57 -12.12 19.84
C LYS A 190 -2.06 -12.23 19.66
N THR A 191 -1.60 -13.10 18.77
CA THR A 191 -0.17 -13.27 18.49
C THR A 191 0.47 -12.00 17.94
N LEU A 192 -0.21 -11.31 17.00
CA LEU A 192 0.27 -10.06 16.41
C LEU A 192 0.25 -8.91 17.41
N GLU A 193 -0.78 -8.84 18.27
CA GLU A 193 -0.86 -7.87 19.37
C GLU A 193 0.30 -8.03 20.35
N GLU A 194 0.58 -9.26 20.79
CA GLU A 194 1.68 -9.58 21.71
C GLU A 194 3.06 -9.29 21.08
N ALA A 195 3.21 -9.52 19.79
CA ALA A 195 4.43 -9.21 19.04
C ALA A 195 4.59 -7.69 18.79
N GLY A 196 3.51 -6.91 18.87
CA GLY A 196 3.51 -5.47 18.59
C GLY A 196 3.87 -5.11 17.15
N VAL A 197 3.69 -6.03 16.20
CA VAL A 197 4.00 -5.85 14.78
C VAL A 197 2.86 -5.11 14.09
N PRO A 198 3.14 -4.10 13.24
CA PRO A 198 2.10 -3.37 12.51
C PRO A 198 1.46 -4.21 11.41
N ILE A 199 0.21 -3.87 11.09
CA ILE A 199 -0.61 -4.55 10.08
C ILE A 199 -1.23 -3.51 9.17
N VAL A 200 -0.83 -3.50 7.90
CA VAL A 200 -1.51 -2.70 6.86
C VAL A 200 -2.79 -3.43 6.46
N ILE A 201 -3.93 -2.79 6.71
CA ILE A 201 -5.24 -3.37 6.42
C ILE A 201 -6.00 -2.54 5.37
N HIS A 202 -6.32 -3.16 4.23
CA HIS A 202 -7.25 -2.60 3.26
C HIS A 202 -8.67 -3.02 3.67
N ALA A 203 -9.34 -2.13 4.39
CA ALA A 203 -10.69 -2.32 4.90
C ALA A 203 -11.70 -1.30 4.35
N GLY A 204 -11.26 -0.18 3.77
CA GLY A 204 -12.14 0.79 3.11
C GLY A 204 -12.87 0.17 1.91
N SER A 205 -14.00 0.78 1.52
CA SER A 205 -14.89 0.24 0.49
C SER A 205 -14.49 0.60 -0.94
N ALA A 206 -13.44 1.40 -1.16
CA ALA A 206 -12.95 1.69 -2.50
C ALA A 206 -12.08 0.54 -3.05
N PRO A 207 -12.00 0.37 -4.38
CA PRO A 207 -12.73 1.12 -5.42
C PRO A 207 -14.20 0.74 -5.55
N LEU A 208 -14.63 -0.40 -5.02
CA LEU A 208 -16.01 -0.87 -4.94
C LEU A 208 -16.28 -1.49 -3.57
N PRO A 209 -17.48 -1.30 -3.00
CA PRO A 209 -17.83 -1.90 -1.72
C PRO A 209 -17.87 -3.43 -1.82
N GLY A 210 -17.25 -4.10 -0.84
CA GLY A 210 -17.33 -5.55 -0.63
C GLY A 210 -18.22 -5.89 0.55
N THR A 211 -18.51 -7.18 0.72
CA THR A 211 -19.39 -7.67 1.82
C THR A 211 -18.86 -7.30 3.21
N TYR A 212 -17.54 -7.26 3.37
CA TYR A 212 -16.88 -7.09 4.67
C TYR A 212 -16.08 -5.79 4.79
N THR A 213 -16.16 -4.91 3.78
CA THR A 213 -15.48 -3.61 3.81
C THR A 213 -16.20 -2.63 4.73
N GLY A 214 -15.48 -1.61 5.18
CA GLY A 214 -15.95 -0.57 6.08
C GLY A 214 -15.32 -0.63 7.47
N PRO A 215 -15.53 0.40 8.30
CA PRO A 215 -14.83 0.56 9.57
C PRO A 215 -15.32 -0.37 10.69
N GLN A 216 -16.57 -0.88 10.60
CA GLN A 216 -17.20 -1.57 11.75
C GLN A 216 -16.46 -2.85 12.15
N ALA A 217 -16.08 -3.70 11.19
CA ALA A 217 -15.37 -4.94 11.50
C ALA A 217 -13.97 -4.67 12.09
N VAL A 218 -13.29 -3.60 11.60
CA VAL A 218 -12.01 -3.15 12.19
C VAL A 218 -12.20 -2.65 13.61
N ALA A 219 -13.26 -1.88 13.88
CA ALA A 219 -13.60 -1.43 15.23
C ALA A 219 -13.84 -2.60 16.18
N ASN A 220 -14.59 -3.63 15.73
CA ASN A 220 -14.87 -4.84 16.53
C ASN A 220 -13.56 -5.59 16.89
N VAL A 221 -12.59 -5.67 15.97
CA VAL A 221 -11.26 -6.25 16.27
C VAL A 221 -10.52 -5.42 17.31
N LEU A 222 -10.49 -4.10 17.15
CA LEU A 222 -9.79 -3.18 18.07
C LEU A 222 -10.42 -3.16 19.48
N GLU A 223 -11.71 -3.42 19.60
CA GLU A 223 -12.36 -3.55 20.92
C GLU A 223 -11.94 -4.85 21.64
N ARG A 224 -11.65 -5.93 20.91
CA ARG A 224 -11.14 -7.19 21.45
C ARG A 224 -9.63 -7.18 21.67
N PHE A 225 -8.90 -6.52 20.78
CA PHE A 225 -7.43 -6.45 20.74
C PHE A 225 -6.95 -5.00 20.64
N PRO A 226 -7.07 -4.20 21.73
CA PRO A 226 -6.86 -2.74 21.67
C PRO A 226 -5.41 -2.31 21.48
N LYS A 227 -4.45 -3.23 21.56
CA LYS A 227 -3.01 -2.94 21.34
C LYS A 227 -2.54 -3.33 19.95
N LEU A 228 -3.39 -3.91 19.10
CA LEU A 228 -3.06 -4.16 17.70
C LEU A 228 -2.68 -2.84 17.01
N LYS A 229 -1.57 -2.86 16.27
CA LYS A 229 -1.14 -1.73 15.46
C LYS A 229 -1.72 -1.85 14.05
N PHE A 230 -2.83 -1.20 13.80
CA PHE A 230 -3.38 -1.12 12.44
C PHE A 230 -2.90 0.14 11.71
N VAL A 231 -2.49 -0.05 10.46
CA VAL A 231 -2.31 1.00 9.46
C VAL A 231 -3.43 0.82 8.44
N ILE A 232 -4.40 1.72 8.48
CA ILE A 232 -5.55 1.69 7.58
C ILE A 232 -5.10 2.17 6.21
N ALA A 233 -5.14 1.27 5.22
CA ALA A 233 -4.75 1.59 3.85
C ALA A 233 -5.67 2.64 3.22
N HIS A 234 -5.11 3.49 2.35
CA HIS A 234 -5.85 4.50 1.57
C HIS A 234 -6.66 5.49 2.44
N MET A 235 -6.19 5.80 3.65
CA MET A 235 -6.95 6.60 4.63
C MET A 235 -8.33 6.02 4.96
N GLY A 236 -8.59 4.76 4.57
CA GLY A 236 -9.91 4.13 4.69
C GLY A 236 -10.93 4.54 3.62
N MET A 237 -10.46 4.98 2.44
CA MET A 237 -11.30 5.44 1.32
C MET A 237 -12.47 4.51 0.99
N PRO A 238 -13.71 5.02 0.82
CA PRO A 238 -14.12 6.43 0.92
C PRO A 238 -14.56 6.85 2.34
N GLU A 239 -14.55 5.94 3.33
CA GLU A 239 -15.04 6.17 4.71
C GLU A 239 -13.96 6.91 5.53
N TYR A 240 -13.43 8.03 4.99
CA TYR A 240 -12.31 8.78 5.57
C TYR A 240 -12.57 9.26 7.00
N ASP A 241 -13.77 9.78 7.29
CA ASP A 241 -14.11 10.31 8.60
C ASP A 241 -14.23 9.22 9.65
N GLU A 242 -14.87 8.10 9.30
CA GLU A 242 -15.07 6.98 10.21
C GLU A 242 -13.75 6.27 10.57
N PHE A 243 -12.84 6.12 9.61
CA PHE A 243 -11.52 5.57 9.90
C PHE A 243 -10.62 6.56 10.65
N ALA A 244 -10.77 7.86 10.41
CA ALA A 244 -10.10 8.87 11.22
C ALA A 244 -10.64 8.88 12.66
N ASP A 245 -11.95 8.62 12.90
CA ASP A 245 -12.50 8.41 14.24
C ASP A 245 -11.82 7.24 14.97
N LEU A 246 -11.50 6.15 14.26
CA LEU A 246 -10.75 5.04 14.85
C LEU A 246 -9.31 5.45 15.20
N ALA A 247 -8.65 6.23 14.34
CA ALA A 247 -7.30 6.72 14.61
C ALA A 247 -7.26 7.70 15.80
N GLU A 248 -8.33 8.48 16.01
CA GLU A 248 -8.48 9.35 17.19
C GLU A 248 -8.78 8.56 18.47
N LYS A 249 -9.58 7.49 18.36
CA LYS A 249 -10.00 6.66 19.50
C LYS A 249 -8.92 5.71 20.01
N PHE A 250 -8.10 5.16 19.12
CA PHE A 250 -7.11 4.13 19.44
C PHE A 250 -5.68 4.62 19.16
N ASP A 251 -4.81 4.58 20.17
CA ASP A 251 -3.44 5.07 20.07
C ASP A 251 -2.60 4.33 19.01
N ASN A 252 -2.90 3.07 18.73
CA ASN A 252 -2.17 2.20 17.82
C ASN A 252 -2.78 2.12 16.41
N VAL A 253 -3.74 2.99 16.08
CA VAL A 253 -4.32 3.07 14.73
C VAL A 253 -3.70 4.24 13.98
N PHE A 254 -3.22 3.95 12.77
CA PHE A 254 -2.61 4.87 11.83
C PHE A 254 -3.36 4.83 10.50
N LEU A 255 -3.15 5.84 9.67
CA LEU A 255 -3.73 5.96 8.32
C LEU A 255 -2.61 6.09 7.30
N ASP A 256 -2.59 5.27 6.24
CA ASP A 256 -1.63 5.50 5.16
C ASP A 256 -2.23 6.35 4.04
N THR A 257 -1.38 7.10 3.36
CA THR A 257 -1.80 8.11 2.39
C THR A 257 -2.04 7.56 0.99
N THR A 258 -1.93 6.28 0.78
CA THR A 258 -2.05 5.65 -0.54
C THR A 258 -3.25 6.19 -1.33
N MET A 259 -2.99 6.69 -2.52
CA MET A 259 -3.97 7.28 -3.46
C MET A 259 -4.72 8.51 -2.97
N PHE A 260 -4.61 8.87 -1.69
CA PHE A 260 -5.25 10.06 -1.13
C PHE A 260 -4.57 11.32 -1.66
N ALA A 261 -5.36 12.27 -2.13
CA ALA A 261 -4.93 13.55 -2.71
C ALA A 261 -4.00 13.46 -3.93
N SER A 262 -3.80 12.28 -4.53
CA SER A 262 -2.93 12.09 -5.72
C SER A 262 -3.49 12.68 -7.02
N GLY A 263 -4.75 13.15 -7.01
CA GLY A 263 -5.45 13.63 -8.19
C GLY A 263 -6.03 12.52 -9.07
N TYR A 264 -5.96 11.28 -8.64
CA TYR A 264 -6.58 10.15 -9.35
C TYR A 264 -7.96 9.79 -8.79
N PHE A 265 -8.08 9.44 -7.51
CA PHE A 265 -9.36 9.22 -6.82
C PHE A 265 -9.88 10.48 -6.14
N SER A 266 -9.00 11.25 -5.53
CA SER A 266 -9.30 12.52 -4.90
C SER A 266 -8.20 13.52 -5.21
N SER A 267 -8.55 14.77 -5.44
CA SER A 267 -7.59 15.85 -5.58
C SER A 267 -7.40 16.60 -4.26
N PRO A 268 -6.26 17.27 -4.04
CA PRO A 268 -6.09 18.12 -2.87
C PRO A 268 -7.19 19.17 -2.71
N ALA A 269 -7.72 19.69 -3.83
CA ALA A 269 -8.78 20.72 -3.82
C ALA A 269 -10.11 20.20 -3.30
N GLU A 270 -10.38 18.90 -3.39
CA GLU A 270 -11.61 18.25 -2.90
C GLU A 270 -11.57 17.98 -1.39
N VAL A 271 -10.38 18.03 -0.77
CA VAL A 271 -10.23 17.84 0.68
C VAL A 271 -10.79 19.06 1.39
N THR A 272 -11.87 18.87 2.16
CA THR A 272 -12.56 19.96 2.86
C THR A 272 -11.67 20.66 3.89
N PRO A 273 -11.90 21.96 4.19
CA PRO A 273 -11.16 22.64 5.25
C PRO A 273 -11.25 21.94 6.60
N ALA A 274 -12.41 21.39 6.95
CA ALA A 274 -12.61 20.64 8.18
C ALA A 274 -11.75 19.37 8.24
N TYR A 275 -11.67 18.61 7.14
CA TYR A 275 -10.85 17.41 7.09
C TYR A 275 -9.34 17.76 7.08
N ARG A 276 -8.92 18.87 6.43
CA ARG A 276 -7.53 19.35 6.52
C ARG A 276 -7.14 19.71 7.96
N GLU A 277 -8.03 20.38 8.71
CA GLU A 277 -7.80 20.67 10.14
C GLU A 277 -7.68 19.37 10.97
N ARG A 278 -8.48 18.35 10.62
CA ARG A 278 -8.40 17.02 11.23
C ARG A 278 -7.06 16.34 10.92
N LEU A 279 -6.60 16.38 9.65
CA LEU A 279 -5.29 15.86 9.26
C LEU A 279 -4.14 16.55 9.98
N ALA A 280 -4.23 17.85 10.21
CA ALA A 280 -3.24 18.59 10.99
C ALA A 280 -3.19 18.11 12.46
N LYS A 281 -4.33 17.79 13.06
CA LYS A 281 -4.41 17.23 14.42
C LYS A 281 -3.90 15.79 14.51
N LEU A 282 -4.10 15.02 13.46
CA LEU A 282 -3.65 13.62 13.34
C LEU A 282 -2.24 13.50 12.75
N GLN A 283 -1.44 14.55 12.76
CA GLN A 283 -0.12 14.59 12.13
C GLN A 283 0.76 13.38 12.48
N ASP A 284 0.73 12.91 13.71
CA ASP A 284 1.52 11.79 14.23
C ASP A 284 0.92 10.39 13.92
N LYS A 285 -0.23 10.36 13.27
CA LYS A 285 -0.98 9.15 12.90
C LYS A 285 -0.98 8.86 11.39
N ILE A 286 -0.50 9.80 10.56
CA ILE A 286 -0.54 9.68 9.11
C ILE A 286 0.82 9.24 8.60
N ILE A 287 0.85 8.19 7.78
CA ILE A 287 2.07 7.56 7.26
C ILE A 287 2.04 7.56 5.73
N LEU A 288 3.19 7.79 5.11
CA LEU A 288 3.31 7.64 3.66
C LEU A 288 3.00 6.20 3.24
N GLY A 289 2.10 6.06 2.28
CA GLY A 289 1.86 4.85 1.52
C GLY A 289 1.65 5.20 0.06
N SER A 290 2.10 4.36 -0.87
CA SER A 290 1.98 4.60 -2.31
C SER A 290 1.12 3.59 -3.05
N ASP A 291 1.10 2.32 -2.62
CA ASP A 291 0.58 1.16 -3.36
C ASP A 291 1.43 0.80 -4.60
N PHE A 292 2.68 1.29 -4.64
CA PHE A 292 3.62 0.89 -5.69
C PHE A 292 3.72 -0.66 -5.78
N PRO A 293 3.72 -1.27 -6.95
CA PRO A 293 3.79 -0.68 -8.30
C PRO A 293 2.42 -0.47 -8.96
N ASN A 294 1.32 -0.80 -8.29
CA ASN A 294 -0.01 -0.95 -8.92
C ASN A 294 -0.75 0.39 -9.06
N ILE A 295 -0.04 1.50 -9.06
CA ILE A 295 -0.61 2.84 -9.17
C ILE A 295 -0.74 3.31 -10.63
N PRO A 296 -1.87 3.98 -10.97
CA PRO A 296 -2.14 4.47 -12.31
C PRO A 296 -1.63 5.90 -12.56
N TYR A 297 -0.67 6.35 -11.76
CA TYR A 297 -0.07 7.67 -11.83
C TYR A 297 1.41 7.60 -11.40
N PRO A 298 2.23 8.61 -11.76
CA PRO A 298 3.61 8.71 -11.28
C PRO A 298 3.68 8.80 -9.75
N TYR A 299 4.68 8.19 -9.13
CA TYR A 299 4.88 8.21 -7.67
C TYR A 299 4.91 9.64 -7.11
N VAL A 300 5.50 10.57 -7.86
CA VAL A 300 5.56 11.99 -7.52
C VAL A 300 4.19 12.62 -7.28
N ASP A 301 3.12 12.14 -7.92
CA ASP A 301 1.76 12.65 -7.72
C ASP A 301 1.28 12.43 -6.27
N GLN A 302 1.69 11.33 -5.64
CA GLN A 302 1.40 11.10 -4.22
C GLN A 302 2.08 12.15 -3.34
N ILE A 303 3.35 12.45 -3.59
CA ILE A 303 4.14 13.40 -2.80
C ILE A 303 3.64 14.84 -3.02
N SER A 304 3.49 15.24 -4.28
CA SER A 304 3.07 16.61 -4.63
C SER A 304 1.62 16.89 -4.24
N GLY A 305 0.74 15.89 -4.34
CA GLY A 305 -0.64 15.99 -3.85
C GLY A 305 -0.74 16.19 -2.35
N LEU A 306 0.07 15.48 -1.56
CA LEU A 306 0.15 15.67 -0.11
C LEU A 306 0.67 17.07 0.24
N ALA A 307 1.71 17.57 -0.45
CA ALA A 307 2.21 18.92 -0.26
C ALA A 307 1.13 19.99 -0.55
N ALA A 308 0.31 19.77 -1.57
CA ALA A 308 -0.77 20.67 -1.95
C ALA A 308 -1.96 20.72 -0.95
N LEU A 309 -1.98 19.87 0.07
CA LEU A 309 -2.89 20.03 1.20
C LEU A 309 -2.58 21.31 2.00
N GLY A 310 -1.35 21.85 1.91
CA GLY A 310 -0.97 23.10 2.54
C GLY A 310 -0.79 23.00 4.06
N LEU A 311 -0.48 21.81 4.59
CA LEU A 311 -0.36 21.55 6.04
C LEU A 311 1.03 21.87 6.60
N GLY A 312 1.97 22.29 5.76
CA GLY A 312 3.31 22.74 6.16
C GLY A 312 4.38 21.66 6.08
N ASP A 313 5.65 22.10 6.05
CA ASP A 313 6.80 21.21 5.90
C ASP A 313 6.98 20.25 7.09
N ASP A 314 6.60 20.65 8.30
CA ASP A 314 6.67 19.77 9.48
C ASP A 314 5.68 18.60 9.37
N TRP A 315 4.49 18.86 8.84
CA TRP A 315 3.52 17.79 8.55
C TRP A 315 4.08 16.85 7.47
N MET A 316 4.67 17.40 6.40
CA MET A 316 5.32 16.59 5.36
C MET A 316 6.45 15.73 5.92
N ARG A 317 7.30 16.27 6.82
CA ARG A 317 8.36 15.49 7.49
C ARG A 317 7.80 14.34 8.30
N SER A 318 6.70 14.58 9.03
CA SER A 318 6.03 13.55 9.83
C SER A 318 5.51 12.42 8.95
N VAL A 319 4.80 12.75 7.88
CA VAL A 319 4.16 11.78 6.98
C VAL A 319 5.18 11.02 6.14
N LEU A 320 6.14 11.73 5.54
CA LEU A 320 7.09 11.11 4.60
C LEU A 320 8.14 10.23 5.28
N TRP A 321 8.43 10.50 6.56
CA TRP A 321 9.50 9.79 7.28
C TRP A 321 9.14 9.42 8.71
N THR A 322 8.93 10.40 9.59
CA THR A 322 8.99 10.19 11.04
C THR A 322 8.03 9.12 11.54
N ASN A 323 6.77 9.15 11.07
CA ASN A 323 5.75 8.22 11.53
C ASN A 323 5.98 6.81 10.99
N GLY A 324 6.33 6.68 9.70
CA GLY A 324 6.65 5.40 9.07
C GLY A 324 7.90 4.77 9.70
N ALA A 325 8.96 5.56 9.89
CA ALA A 325 10.21 5.11 10.52
C ALA A 325 9.94 4.57 11.93
N LYS A 326 9.17 5.30 12.74
CA LYS A 326 8.78 4.88 14.09
C LYS A 326 7.97 3.58 14.09
N VAL A 327 7.01 3.44 13.17
CA VAL A 327 6.16 2.24 13.08
C VAL A 327 6.96 1.03 12.60
N LEU A 328 7.92 1.23 11.69
CA LEU A 328 8.80 0.19 11.14
C LEU A 328 10.05 -0.08 12.00
N GLY A 329 10.31 0.73 13.03
CA GLY A 329 11.47 0.58 13.91
C GLY A 329 12.80 0.89 13.20
N LEU A 330 12.85 1.98 12.44
CA LEU A 330 14.01 2.43 11.67
C LEU A 330 14.83 3.52 12.40
N ASP A 331 14.56 3.81 13.64
CA ASP A 331 15.22 4.84 14.46
C ASP A 331 16.64 4.47 14.87
#